data_d3a2f77738185decfab0cfc3d9d48cdb
#
_entry.id   d3a2f77738185decfab0cfc3d9d48cdb
#
_cell.length_a   1.000
_cell.length_b   1.000
_cell.length_c   1.000
_cell.angle_alpha   90.00
_cell.angle_beta   90.00
_cell.angle_gamma   90.00
#
_symmetry.space_group_name_H-M   'P 1'
#
loop_
_entity.id
_entity.type
_entity.pdbx_description
1 polymer ?
#
loop_
_entity_poly.entity_id
_entity_poly.type
_entity_poly.pdbx_seq_one_letter_code
_entity_poly.pdbx_strand_id
1 'polypeptide(L)'
;MIWRIVNRMKNGWPQPVSQYSPIEISLSKLVHWLLIIGTLLMPISGMMMSGLGGHGIPFFGLELLAPNPNPEDPTKVIALNEPLEKNGHFLHGLGGNILIGAILLHITGALKHHIFDMDGTLKRMKGETLSKK
;
A
#
# COMPACT_ATOMS: atom_id res chain seq x y z
N MET A 1 0.07 -3.14 -9.43
CA MET A 1 -0.90 -3.08 -8.32
C MET A 1 -2.31 -3.38 -8.78
N ILE A 2 -2.86 -2.66 -9.74
CA ILE A 2 -4.21 -2.85 -10.31
C ILE A 2 -4.47 -4.31 -10.70
N TRP A 3 -3.55 -4.96 -11.41
CA TRP A 3 -3.66 -6.38 -11.77
C TRP A 3 -3.89 -7.30 -10.57
N ARG A 4 -3.21 -7.06 -9.43
CA ARG A 4 -3.39 -7.87 -8.22
C ARG A 4 -4.79 -7.71 -7.63
N ILE A 5 -5.35 -6.50 -7.67
CA ILE A 5 -6.72 -6.21 -7.20
C ILE A 5 -7.73 -6.92 -8.09
N VAL A 6 -7.62 -6.74 -9.41
CA VAL A 6 -8.51 -7.38 -10.39
C VAL A 6 -8.47 -8.91 -10.26
N ASN A 7 -7.27 -9.47 -10.14
CA ASN A 7 -7.09 -10.92 -9.96
C ASN A 7 -7.72 -11.41 -8.65
N ARG A 8 -7.61 -10.61 -7.56
CA ARG A 8 -8.22 -10.95 -6.27
C ARG A 8 -9.75 -10.91 -6.33
N MET A 9 -10.31 -9.94 -7.03
CA MET A 9 -11.76 -9.83 -7.22
C MET A 9 -12.33 -10.97 -8.09
N LYS A 10 -11.60 -11.39 -9.12
CA LYS A 10 -12.04 -12.45 -10.03
C LYS A 10 -11.87 -13.85 -9.44
N ASN A 11 -10.73 -14.14 -8.81
CA ASN A 11 -10.34 -15.48 -8.38
C ASN A 11 -10.48 -15.71 -6.87
N GLY A 12 -10.93 -14.71 -6.11
CA GLY A 12 -11.07 -14.79 -4.65
C GLY A 12 -9.74 -14.94 -3.93
N TRP A 13 -9.79 -15.34 -2.66
CA TRP A 13 -8.62 -15.59 -1.84
C TRP A 13 -8.02 -16.97 -2.12
N PRO A 14 -6.68 -17.10 -2.25
CA PRO A 14 -6.07 -18.41 -2.43
C PRO A 14 -6.34 -19.27 -1.19
N GLN A 15 -6.57 -20.55 -1.44
CA GLN A 15 -6.74 -21.52 -0.37
C GLN A 15 -5.46 -21.59 0.47
N PRO A 16 -5.59 -21.74 1.81
CA PRO A 16 -4.45 -21.99 2.69
C PRO A 16 -3.65 -23.20 2.22
N VAL A 17 -2.32 -23.18 2.44
CA VAL A 17 -1.43 -24.29 2.07
C VAL A 17 -1.52 -25.41 3.10
N SER A 18 -1.79 -25.07 4.36
CA SER A 18 -1.98 -26.00 5.48
C SER A 18 -3.22 -25.64 6.30
N GLN A 19 -3.53 -26.45 7.30
CA GLN A 19 -4.62 -26.17 8.23
C GLN A 19 -4.17 -25.13 9.24
N TYR A 20 -4.66 -23.90 9.09
CA TYR A 20 -4.40 -22.79 10.02
C TYR A 20 -5.57 -22.60 10.97
N SER A 21 -5.30 -22.01 12.13
CA SER A 21 -6.34 -21.59 13.04
C SER A 21 -7.25 -20.51 12.41
N PRO A 22 -8.52 -20.42 12.79
CA PRO A 22 -9.43 -19.37 12.28
C PRO A 22 -8.88 -17.95 12.52
N ILE A 23 -8.14 -17.75 13.61
CA ILE A 23 -7.51 -16.46 13.95
C ILE A 23 -6.41 -16.14 12.95
N GLU A 24 -5.54 -17.09 12.63
CA GLU A 24 -4.47 -16.89 11.63
C GLU A 24 -5.03 -16.57 10.24
N ILE A 25 -6.10 -17.25 9.84
CA ILE A 25 -6.78 -16.98 8.56
C ILE A 25 -7.36 -15.56 8.54
N SER A 26 -8.01 -15.13 9.62
CA SER A 26 -8.60 -13.80 9.73
C SER A 26 -7.53 -12.71 9.75
N LEU A 27 -6.45 -12.90 10.52
CA LEU A 27 -5.33 -11.98 10.58
C LEU A 27 -4.62 -11.85 9.22
N SER A 28 -4.41 -12.96 8.54
CA SER A 28 -3.84 -12.97 7.19
C SER A 28 -4.69 -12.15 6.21
N LYS A 29 -6.01 -12.35 6.22
CA LYS A 29 -6.92 -11.56 5.37
C LYS A 29 -6.87 -10.07 5.71
N LEU A 30 -6.87 -9.72 7.00
CA LEU A 30 -6.77 -8.32 7.45
C LEU A 30 -5.48 -7.67 6.95
N VAL A 31 -4.33 -8.32 7.16
CA VAL A 31 -3.03 -7.81 6.72
C VAL A 31 -3.00 -7.61 5.21
N HIS A 32 -3.52 -8.56 4.43
CA HIS A 32 -3.59 -8.41 2.99
C HIS A 32 -4.48 -7.24 2.54
N TRP A 33 -5.62 -7.01 3.21
CA TRP A 33 -6.47 -5.86 2.94
C TRP A 33 -5.77 -4.55 3.28
N LEU A 34 -5.06 -4.47 4.42
CA LEU A 34 -4.27 -3.30 4.79
C LEU A 34 -3.19 -3.00 3.76
N LEU A 35 -2.50 -4.03 3.24
CA LEU A 35 -1.51 -3.87 2.18
C LEU A 35 -2.12 -3.36 0.87
N ILE A 36 -3.29 -3.89 0.47
CA ILE A 36 -3.97 -3.47 -0.75
C ILE A 36 -4.44 -2.02 -0.63
N ILE A 37 -5.15 -1.69 0.45
CA ILE A 37 -5.70 -0.35 0.68
C ILE A 37 -4.56 0.65 0.88
N GLY A 38 -3.56 0.33 1.71
CA GLY A 38 -2.44 1.19 1.99
C GLY A 38 -1.63 1.54 0.74
N THR A 39 -1.33 0.57 -0.10
CA THR A 39 -0.59 0.82 -1.36
C THR A 39 -1.36 1.64 -2.39
N LEU A 40 -2.69 1.74 -2.30
CA LEU A 40 -3.51 2.68 -3.08
C LEU A 40 -3.59 4.04 -2.40
N LEU A 41 -3.75 4.07 -1.08
CA LEU A 41 -3.89 5.30 -0.31
C LEU A 41 -2.62 6.17 -0.37
N MET A 42 -1.43 5.54 -0.34
CA MET A 42 -0.17 6.27 -0.31
C MET A 42 0.04 7.20 -1.52
N PRO A 43 -0.06 6.73 -2.78
CA PRO A 43 0.07 7.65 -3.92
C PRO A 43 -1.05 8.69 -3.98
N ILE A 44 -2.30 8.33 -3.63
CA ILE A 44 -3.42 9.27 -3.65
C ILE A 44 -3.21 10.39 -2.65
N SER A 45 -2.89 10.06 -1.40
CA SER A 45 -2.62 11.07 -0.36
C SER A 45 -1.37 11.89 -0.66
N GLY A 46 -0.33 11.28 -1.24
CA GLY A 46 0.87 12.00 -1.71
C GLY A 46 0.56 13.02 -2.81
N MET A 47 -0.28 12.64 -3.78
CA MET A 47 -0.74 13.58 -4.82
C MET A 47 -1.61 14.70 -4.24
N MET A 48 -2.43 14.42 -3.23
CA MET A 48 -3.18 15.47 -2.52
C MET A 48 -2.25 16.45 -1.82
N MET A 49 -1.23 15.96 -1.11
CA MET A 49 -0.24 16.81 -0.45
C MET A 49 0.49 17.70 -1.45
N SER A 50 1.07 17.10 -2.49
CA SER A 50 1.89 17.82 -3.45
C SER A 50 1.07 18.76 -4.32
N GLY A 51 -0.01 18.26 -4.93
CA GLY A 51 -0.83 19.03 -5.84
C GLY A 51 -1.58 20.16 -5.16
N LEU A 52 -2.32 19.84 -4.09
CA LEU A 52 -3.13 20.83 -3.37
C LEU A 52 -2.32 21.72 -2.44
N GLY A 53 -1.11 21.25 -2.04
CA GLY A 53 -0.13 22.05 -1.30
C GLY A 53 0.64 23.07 -2.15
N GLY A 54 0.39 23.13 -3.47
CA GLY A 54 1.02 24.10 -4.35
C GLY A 54 2.39 23.70 -4.90
N HIS A 55 2.88 22.50 -4.59
CA HIS A 55 4.17 22.00 -5.11
C HIS A 55 4.06 21.46 -6.55
N GLY A 56 2.84 21.31 -7.07
CA GLY A 56 2.59 20.69 -8.36
C GLY A 56 2.71 19.16 -8.35
N ILE A 57 2.46 18.54 -9.50
CA ILE A 57 2.55 17.10 -9.71
C ILE A 57 3.35 16.84 -10.99
N PRO A 58 4.67 16.67 -10.90
CA PRO A 58 5.47 16.20 -12.03
C PRO A 58 5.30 14.69 -12.21
N PHE A 59 5.15 14.23 -13.46
CA PHE A 59 5.03 12.83 -13.81
C PHE A 59 5.84 12.52 -15.05
N PHE A 60 6.98 11.86 -14.90
CA PHE A 60 7.88 11.48 -16.00
C PHE A 60 8.22 12.60 -16.98
N GLY A 61 8.46 13.83 -16.46
CA GLY A 61 8.78 15.00 -17.27
C GLY A 61 7.56 15.78 -17.82
N LEU A 62 6.34 15.32 -17.53
CA LEU A 62 5.10 16.06 -17.77
C LEU A 62 4.65 16.71 -16.47
N GLU A 63 4.26 17.96 -16.52
CA GLU A 63 3.60 18.65 -15.41
C GLU A 63 2.09 18.40 -15.48
N LEU A 64 1.59 17.47 -14.66
CA LEU A 64 0.13 17.24 -14.54
C LEU A 64 -0.57 18.39 -13.83
N LEU A 65 0.13 19.02 -12.89
CA LEU A 65 -0.28 20.22 -12.20
C LEU A 65 0.95 21.09 -11.98
N ALA A 66 0.90 22.35 -12.42
CA ALA A 66 1.99 23.29 -12.22
C ALA A 66 2.12 23.69 -10.74
N PRO A 67 3.32 23.99 -10.24
CA PRO A 67 3.50 24.56 -8.92
C PRO A 67 2.86 25.95 -8.85
N ASN A 68 2.43 26.34 -7.64
CA ASN A 68 1.83 27.64 -7.35
C ASN A 68 2.79 28.48 -6.47
N PRO A 69 3.80 29.14 -7.06
CA PRO A 69 4.80 29.89 -6.30
C PRO A 69 4.17 31.12 -5.65
N ASN A 70 4.70 31.48 -4.47
CA ASN A 70 4.29 32.71 -3.80
C ASN A 70 4.85 33.93 -4.59
N PRO A 71 4.00 34.90 -4.97
CA PRO A 71 4.45 36.10 -5.69
C PRO A 71 5.46 36.97 -4.92
N GLU A 72 5.41 36.95 -3.58
CA GLU A 72 6.31 37.71 -2.72
C GLU A 72 7.62 36.98 -2.42
N ASP A 73 7.60 35.64 -2.46
CA ASP A 73 8.76 34.78 -2.21
C ASP A 73 8.69 33.53 -3.11
N PRO A 74 9.25 33.59 -4.33
CA PRO A 74 9.18 32.49 -5.30
C PRO A 74 9.85 31.19 -4.82
N THR A 75 10.58 31.20 -3.70
CA THR A 75 11.14 29.98 -3.07
C THR A 75 10.11 29.20 -2.28
N LYS A 76 8.95 29.80 -2.01
CA LYS A 76 7.81 29.19 -1.32
C LYS A 76 6.64 28.96 -2.27
N VAL A 77 5.77 28.07 -1.89
CA VAL A 77 4.52 27.78 -2.61
C VAL A 77 3.32 28.15 -1.75
N ILE A 78 2.21 28.49 -2.41
CA ILE A 78 0.92 28.75 -1.75
C ILE A 78 0.02 27.56 -2.04
N ALA A 79 -0.56 26.97 -0.99
CA ALA A 79 -1.50 25.87 -1.13
C ALA A 79 -2.72 26.29 -1.97
N LEU A 80 -3.09 25.45 -2.93
CA LEU A 80 -4.32 25.61 -3.71
C LEU A 80 -5.56 25.34 -2.87
N ASN A 81 -5.45 24.40 -1.92
CA ASN A 81 -6.50 24.06 -0.98
C ASN A 81 -5.89 23.54 0.33
N GLU A 82 -5.69 24.44 1.30
CA GLU A 82 -5.05 24.13 2.58
C GLU A 82 -5.77 23.03 3.40
N PRO A 83 -7.12 23.00 3.53
CA PRO A 83 -7.79 21.91 4.25
C PRO A 83 -7.56 20.53 3.62
N LEU A 84 -7.58 20.43 2.31
CA LEU A 84 -7.36 19.16 1.61
C LEU A 84 -5.88 18.74 1.64
N GLU A 85 -4.95 19.68 1.56
CA GLU A 85 -3.52 19.45 1.75
C GLU A 85 -3.23 18.88 3.14
N LYS A 86 -3.77 19.48 4.21
CA LYS A 86 -3.65 18.98 5.60
C LYS A 86 -4.23 17.58 5.76
N ASN A 87 -5.40 17.31 5.15
CA ASN A 87 -5.97 15.97 5.12
C ASN A 87 -5.07 14.98 4.36
N GLY A 88 -4.47 15.40 3.26
CA GLY A 88 -3.47 14.61 2.53
C GLY A 88 -2.29 14.22 3.42
N HIS A 89 -1.71 15.18 4.14
CA HIS A 89 -0.64 14.94 5.11
C HIS A 89 -1.05 13.95 6.20
N PHE A 90 -2.21 14.15 6.80
CA PHE A 90 -2.72 13.25 7.84
C PHE A 90 -2.91 11.82 7.33
N LEU A 91 -3.57 11.65 6.18
CA LEU A 91 -3.82 10.35 5.58
C LEU A 91 -2.51 9.66 5.14
N HIS A 92 -1.55 10.43 4.61
CA HIS A 92 -0.26 9.91 4.19
C HIS A 92 0.56 9.44 5.39
N GLY A 93 0.63 10.23 6.44
CA GLY A 93 1.36 9.88 7.67
C GLY A 93 0.74 8.66 8.39
N LEU A 94 -0.58 8.70 8.62
CA LEU A 94 -1.29 7.60 9.26
C LEU A 94 -1.25 6.33 8.41
N GLY A 95 -1.56 6.45 7.11
CA GLY A 95 -1.54 5.34 6.16
C GLY A 95 -0.17 4.72 6.02
N GLY A 96 0.90 5.54 6.01
CA GLY A 96 2.28 5.09 5.98
C GLY A 96 2.65 4.25 7.20
N ASN A 97 2.33 4.70 8.40
CA ASN A 97 2.58 3.97 9.64
C ASN A 97 1.83 2.63 9.69
N ILE A 98 0.56 2.63 9.30
CA ILE A 98 -0.24 1.40 9.21
C ILE A 98 0.35 0.44 8.16
N LEU A 99 0.76 0.95 7.01
CA LEU A 99 1.33 0.15 5.94
C LEU A 99 2.67 -0.49 6.35
N ILE A 100 3.53 0.25 7.05
CA ILE A 100 4.79 -0.28 7.61
C ILE A 100 4.49 -1.42 8.58
N GLY A 101 3.55 -1.23 9.51
CA GLY A 101 3.13 -2.28 10.44
C GLY A 101 2.58 -3.51 9.72
N ALA A 102 1.74 -3.32 8.71
CA ALA A 102 1.19 -4.41 7.90
C ALA A 102 2.28 -5.16 7.11
N ILE A 103 3.29 -4.47 6.57
CA ILE A 103 4.44 -5.10 5.90
C ILE A 103 5.23 -5.97 6.88
N LEU A 104 5.53 -5.45 8.07
CA LEU A 104 6.25 -6.20 9.09
C LEU A 104 5.49 -7.46 9.52
N LEU A 105 4.18 -7.34 9.77
CA LEU A 105 3.32 -8.48 10.09
C LEU A 105 3.26 -9.49 8.93
N HIS A 106 3.19 -9.01 7.68
CA HIS A 106 3.17 -9.87 6.51
C HIS A 106 4.47 -10.68 6.35
N ILE A 107 5.62 -10.02 6.53
CA ILE A 107 6.93 -10.69 6.47
C ILE A 107 7.06 -11.70 7.61
N THR A 108 6.73 -11.30 8.84
CA THR A 108 6.79 -12.17 10.02
C THR A 108 5.89 -13.39 9.85
N GLY A 109 4.66 -13.20 9.37
CA GLY A 109 3.74 -14.32 9.09
C GLY A 109 4.27 -15.26 8.02
N ALA A 110 4.83 -14.72 6.92
CA ALA A 110 5.42 -15.54 5.87
C ALA A 110 6.63 -16.35 6.36
N LEU A 111 7.48 -15.75 7.20
CA LEU A 111 8.63 -16.43 7.81
C LEU A 111 8.19 -17.49 8.83
N LYS A 112 7.18 -17.20 9.66
CA LYS A 112 6.60 -18.18 10.58
C LYS A 112 6.15 -19.43 9.81
N HIS A 113 5.36 -19.26 8.77
CA HIS A 113 4.87 -20.37 7.96
C HIS A 113 5.99 -21.13 7.25
N HIS A 114 7.05 -20.45 6.84
CA HIS A 114 8.18 -21.10 6.19
C HIS A 114 9.07 -21.87 7.16
N ILE A 115 9.37 -21.30 8.34
CA ILE A 115 10.36 -21.82 9.30
C ILE A 115 9.70 -22.80 10.28
N PHE A 116 8.56 -22.45 10.86
CA PHE A 116 7.91 -23.23 11.92
C PHE A 116 6.91 -24.24 11.35
N ASP A 117 6.06 -23.80 10.42
CA ASP A 117 5.03 -24.67 9.85
C ASP A 117 5.60 -25.51 8.69
N MET A 118 6.84 -25.23 8.23
CA MET A 118 7.55 -25.93 7.15
C MET A 118 6.71 -26.09 5.88
N ASP A 119 5.80 -25.14 5.64
CA ASP A 119 4.87 -25.20 4.53
C ASP A 119 5.40 -24.50 3.26
N GLY A 120 4.69 -24.65 2.13
CA GLY A 120 5.08 -24.07 0.85
C GLY A 120 4.67 -22.61 0.65
N THR A 121 4.25 -21.86 1.70
CA THR A 121 3.72 -20.50 1.58
C THR A 121 4.73 -19.57 0.90
N LEU A 122 5.99 -19.56 1.33
CA LEU A 122 7.01 -18.70 0.74
C LEU A 122 7.33 -19.08 -0.72
N LYS A 123 7.36 -20.37 -1.05
CA LYS A 123 7.56 -20.86 -2.42
C LYS A 123 6.43 -20.38 -3.32
N ARG A 124 5.19 -20.48 -2.84
CA ARG A 124 4.00 -20.00 -3.55
C ARG A 124 4.02 -18.48 -3.75
N MET A 125 4.52 -17.72 -2.80
CA MET A 125 4.69 -16.26 -2.93
C MET A 125 5.71 -15.88 -4.00
N LYS A 126 6.72 -16.73 -4.23
CA LYS A 126 7.71 -16.59 -5.32
C LYS A 126 7.19 -17.07 -6.69
N GLY A 127 5.97 -17.61 -6.73
CA GLY A 127 5.36 -18.12 -7.98
C GLY A 127 5.72 -19.56 -8.32
N GLU A 128 6.34 -20.31 -7.40
CA GLU A 128 6.62 -21.72 -7.58
C GLU A 128 5.32 -22.55 -7.44
N THR A 129 5.12 -23.50 -8.37
CA THR A 129 4.01 -24.46 -8.27
C THR A 129 4.34 -25.51 -7.21
N LEU A 130 3.47 -25.66 -6.21
CA LEU A 130 3.59 -26.74 -5.23
C LEU A 130 3.17 -28.03 -5.92
N SER A 131 4.10 -28.98 -6.08
CA SER A 131 3.76 -30.34 -6.47
C SER A 131 2.84 -30.92 -5.41
N LYS A 132 1.64 -31.35 -5.81
CA LYS A 132 0.78 -32.19 -4.95
C LYS A 132 1.52 -33.52 -4.73
N LYS A 133 1.99 -33.76 -3.51
CA LYS A 133 2.28 -35.13 -3.07
C LYS A 133 0.99 -35.81 -2.69
#